data_b183c52e598cb2a0954526b9b78bdbf8
#
_entry.id   b183c52e598cb2a0954526b9b78bdbf8
#
_cell.length_a   1.000
_cell.length_b   1.000
_cell.length_c   1.000
_cell.angle_alpha   90.00
_cell.angle_beta   90.00
_cell.angle_gamma   90.00
#
_symmetry.space_group_name_H-M   'P 1'
#
loop_
_entity.id
_entity.type
_entity.pdbx_description
1 polymer ?
#
loop_
_entity_poly.entity_id
_entity_poly.type
_entity_poly.pdbx_seq_one_letter_code
_entity_poly.pdbx_strand_id
1 'polypeptide(L)'
;MSRLIMTRRGLLKAGAASGVALAAPMSFVRGAYAEDFCNMPTGSTVTLGFNVPQSGAYADEGADELRAYQLAVKHLNGEGDGGMLGTFSSKALKGNGILGKKVAYVTGDTQTKSDAARASAKRMIEKDGAIMITGGSSSGVAIAVQGLCQDAGV
;
A
#
# COMPACT_ATOMS: atom_id res chain seq x y z
N MET A 1 23.26 -4.44 -46.60
CA MET A 1 22.97 -4.27 -45.16
C MET A 1 22.53 -5.62 -44.60
N SER A 2 23.45 -6.34 -43.94
CA SER A 2 23.18 -7.67 -43.38
C SER A 2 22.55 -7.50 -42.01
N ARG A 3 21.30 -8.00 -41.84
CA ARG A 3 20.64 -8.06 -40.52
C ARG A 3 21.25 -9.20 -39.71
N LEU A 4 21.97 -8.90 -38.66
CA LEU A 4 22.40 -9.87 -37.67
C LEU A 4 21.14 -10.39 -36.92
N ILE A 5 20.73 -11.61 -37.24
CA ILE A 5 19.67 -12.30 -36.47
C ILE A 5 20.36 -13.00 -35.31
N MET A 6 20.29 -12.39 -34.13
CA MET A 6 20.81 -12.98 -32.91
C MET A 6 19.82 -14.03 -32.39
N THR A 7 20.21 -15.30 -32.37
CA THR A 7 19.41 -16.38 -31.79
C THR A 7 19.53 -16.39 -30.26
N ARG A 8 18.47 -16.90 -29.55
CA ARG A 8 18.47 -17.03 -28.08
C ARG A 8 19.71 -17.76 -27.54
N ARG A 9 20.25 -18.72 -28.29
CA ARG A 9 21.51 -19.44 -27.97
C ARG A 9 22.75 -18.56 -28.13
N GLY A 10 22.76 -17.64 -29.07
CA GLY A 10 23.84 -16.65 -29.25
C GLY A 10 23.90 -15.65 -28.10
N LEU A 11 22.74 -15.23 -27.58
CA LEU A 11 22.65 -14.33 -26.45
C LEU A 11 23.21 -14.96 -25.16
N LEU A 12 22.88 -16.24 -24.91
CA LEU A 12 23.38 -16.97 -23.75
C LEU A 12 24.90 -17.22 -23.80
N LYS A 13 25.47 -17.44 -25.01
CA LYS A 13 26.90 -17.62 -25.19
C LYS A 13 27.68 -16.31 -25.06
N ALA A 14 27.10 -15.18 -25.45
CA ALA A 14 27.69 -13.87 -25.25
C ALA A 14 27.70 -13.46 -23.76
N GLY A 15 26.69 -13.88 -22.98
CA GLY A 15 26.65 -13.65 -21.54
C GLY A 15 27.68 -14.45 -20.74
N ALA A 16 28.10 -15.61 -21.24
CA ALA A 16 29.07 -16.47 -20.54
C ALA A 16 30.55 -16.03 -20.75
N ALA A 17 30.83 -15.18 -21.73
CA ALA A 17 32.19 -14.70 -22.01
C ALA A 17 32.55 -13.40 -21.28
N SER A 18 31.58 -12.75 -20.62
CA SER A 18 31.77 -11.48 -19.90
C SER A 18 31.67 -11.71 -18.40
N GLY A 19 32.62 -12.45 -17.84
CA GLY A 19 32.71 -12.73 -16.38
C GLY A 19 32.95 -11.50 -15.48
N VAL A 20 32.67 -10.29 -15.94
CA VAL A 20 32.85 -9.01 -15.19
C VAL A 20 31.53 -8.30 -14.92
N ALA A 21 30.42 -8.73 -15.49
CA ALA A 21 29.14 -7.99 -15.39
C ALA A 21 28.26 -8.40 -14.18
N LEU A 22 28.69 -9.31 -13.30
CA LEU A 22 27.93 -9.72 -12.11
C LEU A 22 28.29 -8.94 -10.84
N ALA A 23 29.19 -7.98 -10.93
CA ALA A 23 29.48 -7.03 -9.83
C ALA A 23 28.83 -5.65 -10.06
N ALA A 24 27.83 -5.55 -10.94
CA ALA A 24 27.00 -4.34 -10.94
C ALA A 24 26.22 -4.31 -9.63
N PRO A 25 26.43 -3.28 -8.79
CA PRO A 25 25.72 -3.19 -7.54
C PRO A 25 24.21 -3.21 -7.82
N MET A 26 23.43 -3.81 -6.93
CA MET A 26 21.95 -3.85 -6.95
C MET A 26 21.29 -2.44 -6.93
N SER A 27 21.96 -1.43 -7.43
CA SER A 27 21.43 -0.09 -7.62
C SER A 27 20.38 0.00 -8.74
N PHE A 28 20.28 -1.02 -9.62
CA PHE A 28 19.27 -1.05 -10.68
C PHE A 28 17.84 -1.29 -10.17
N VAL A 29 17.67 -1.83 -8.96
CA VAL A 29 16.34 -2.06 -8.39
C VAL A 29 15.83 -0.85 -7.59
N ARG A 30 16.71 0.08 -7.23
CA ARG A 30 16.32 1.27 -6.47
C ARG A 30 15.56 2.32 -7.28
N GLY A 31 15.68 2.30 -8.60
CA GLY A 31 15.01 3.27 -9.48
C GLY A 31 13.64 2.87 -9.99
N ALA A 32 13.23 1.59 -9.79
CA ALA A 32 11.97 1.09 -10.35
C ALA A 32 10.77 1.20 -9.39
N TYR A 33 11.00 1.63 -8.14
CA TYR A 33 9.96 1.74 -7.11
C TYR A 33 9.92 3.09 -6.40
N ALA A 34 10.62 4.08 -6.92
CA ALA A 34 10.61 5.42 -6.35
C ALA A 34 9.87 6.38 -7.28
N GLU A 35 8.65 6.05 -7.68
CA GLU A 35 7.68 7.11 -7.87
C GLU A 35 7.34 7.60 -6.47
N ASP A 36 7.56 8.88 -6.23
CA ASP A 36 7.22 9.50 -4.95
C ASP A 36 5.74 9.29 -4.69
N PHE A 37 5.41 8.59 -3.62
CA PHE A 37 4.02 8.52 -3.17
C PHE A 37 3.51 9.93 -2.94
N CYS A 38 2.28 10.20 -3.33
CA CYS A 38 1.62 11.50 -3.17
C CYS A 38 1.81 12.09 -1.76
N ASN A 39 1.71 11.25 -0.75
CA ASN A 39 1.80 11.63 0.66
C ASN A 39 2.99 10.97 1.36
N MET A 40 4.21 11.33 1.00
CA MET A 40 5.39 10.84 1.72
C MET A 40 5.35 11.28 3.19
N PRO A 41 5.40 10.34 4.15
CA PRO A 41 5.32 10.69 5.57
C PRO A 41 6.64 11.32 6.03
N THR A 42 6.68 12.64 6.11
CA THR A 42 7.86 13.42 6.54
C THR A 42 8.01 13.50 8.05
N GLY A 43 6.92 13.35 8.80
CA GLY A 43 6.91 13.38 10.28
C GLY A 43 7.19 12.02 10.92
N SER A 44 6.82 11.90 12.19
CA SER A 44 6.94 10.68 12.99
C SER A 44 5.76 9.72 12.85
N THR A 45 4.78 10.04 12.02
CA THR A 45 3.53 9.32 11.87
C THR A 45 3.26 8.99 10.40
N VAL A 46 2.68 7.82 10.16
CA VAL A 46 2.11 7.38 8.88
C VAL A 46 0.60 7.32 9.04
N THR A 47 -0.14 7.94 8.14
CA THR A 47 -1.60 7.95 8.16
C THR A 47 -2.18 6.95 7.14
N LEU A 48 -3.06 6.07 7.60
CA LEU A 48 -3.83 5.14 6.77
C LEU A 48 -5.28 5.62 6.65
N GLY A 49 -5.90 5.42 5.51
CA GLY A 49 -7.31 5.75 5.28
C GLY A 49 -8.18 4.49 5.29
N PHE A 50 -9.16 4.41 6.18
CA PHE A 50 -10.12 3.32 6.27
C PHE A 50 -11.47 3.78 5.72
N ASN A 51 -11.72 3.48 4.46
CA ASN A 51 -12.89 3.92 3.72
C ASN A 51 -13.93 2.80 3.67
N VAL A 52 -14.64 2.62 4.77
CA VAL A 52 -15.59 1.52 4.99
C VAL A 52 -17.04 2.02 5.03
N PRO A 53 -18.04 1.19 4.71
CA PRO A 53 -19.43 1.57 4.89
C PRO A 53 -19.77 1.58 6.39
N GLN A 54 -19.93 2.76 6.97
CA GLN A 54 -20.39 2.94 8.36
C GLN A 54 -21.90 3.17 8.41
N SER A 55 -22.51 3.35 7.26
CA SER A 55 -23.97 3.41 7.05
C SER A 55 -24.32 2.80 5.69
N GLY A 56 -25.63 2.59 5.45
CA GLY A 56 -26.11 2.00 4.20
C GLY A 56 -26.20 0.47 4.26
N ALA A 57 -26.21 -0.17 3.08
CA ALA A 57 -26.55 -1.59 2.95
C ALA A 57 -25.54 -2.55 3.61
N TYR A 58 -24.27 -2.14 3.74
CA TYR A 58 -23.18 -2.95 4.30
C TYR A 58 -22.61 -2.35 5.60
N ALA A 59 -23.46 -1.67 6.39
CA ALA A 59 -23.00 -1.00 7.62
C ALA A 59 -22.44 -1.98 8.66
N ASP A 60 -23.03 -3.17 8.78
CA ASP A 60 -22.58 -4.19 9.72
C ASP A 60 -21.22 -4.74 9.34
N GLU A 61 -21.02 -5.08 8.06
CA GLU A 61 -19.73 -5.53 7.53
C GLU A 61 -18.66 -4.43 7.68
N GLY A 62 -19.02 -3.19 7.38
CA GLY A 62 -18.09 -2.06 7.52
C GLY A 62 -17.69 -1.79 8.97
N ALA A 63 -18.60 -2.03 9.92
CA ALA A 63 -18.26 -1.95 11.34
C ALA A 63 -17.28 -3.05 11.77
N ASP A 64 -17.42 -4.27 11.23
CA ASP A 64 -16.48 -5.36 11.48
C ASP A 64 -15.13 -5.11 10.85
N GLU A 65 -15.10 -4.65 9.60
CA GLU A 65 -13.86 -4.23 8.92
C GLU A 65 -13.12 -3.16 9.71
N LEU A 66 -13.83 -2.13 10.16
CA LEU A 66 -13.21 -1.03 10.91
C LEU A 66 -12.61 -1.51 12.22
N ARG A 67 -13.29 -2.40 12.96
CA ARG A 67 -12.74 -3.00 14.17
C ARG A 67 -11.47 -3.79 13.91
N ALA A 68 -11.43 -4.55 12.80
CA ALA A 68 -10.25 -5.31 12.40
C ALA A 68 -9.06 -4.40 12.05
N TYR A 69 -9.29 -3.33 11.30
CA TYR A 69 -8.24 -2.35 10.97
C TYR A 69 -7.72 -1.62 12.20
N GLN A 70 -8.59 -1.23 13.12
CA GLN A 70 -8.21 -0.60 14.39
C GLN A 70 -7.36 -1.53 15.25
N LEU A 71 -7.71 -2.81 15.32
CA LEU A 71 -6.91 -3.83 16.01
C LEU A 71 -5.54 -3.98 15.37
N ALA A 72 -5.47 -4.03 14.03
CA ALA A 72 -4.22 -4.11 13.30
C ALA A 72 -3.31 -2.90 13.58
N VAL A 73 -3.86 -1.69 13.61
CA VAL A 73 -3.10 -0.48 13.95
C VAL A 73 -2.54 -0.54 15.38
N LYS A 74 -3.32 -1.00 16.35
CA LYS A 74 -2.83 -1.20 17.73
C LYS A 74 -1.64 -2.15 17.77
N HIS A 75 -1.75 -3.29 17.09
CA HIS A 75 -0.65 -4.27 17.02
C HIS A 75 0.58 -3.71 16.30
N LEU A 76 0.41 -2.99 15.20
CA LEU A 76 1.52 -2.34 14.49
C LEU A 76 2.25 -1.33 15.36
N ASN A 77 1.54 -0.63 16.22
CA ASN A 77 2.11 0.35 17.16
C ASN A 77 2.69 -0.30 18.44
N GLY A 78 2.61 -1.62 18.58
CA GLY A 78 3.07 -2.32 19.79
C GLY A 78 2.14 -2.17 20.99
N GLU A 79 0.88 -1.80 20.74
CA GLU A 79 -0.14 -1.67 21.77
C GLU A 79 -0.83 -3.03 22.00
N GLY A 80 -1.10 -3.37 23.26
CA GLY A 80 -1.66 -4.65 23.66
C GLY A 80 -0.62 -5.75 23.87
N ASP A 81 -1.07 -6.99 23.93
CA ASP A 81 -0.23 -8.19 24.15
C ASP A 81 0.50 -8.69 22.91
N GLY A 82 0.52 -7.90 21.84
CA GLY A 82 1.10 -8.26 20.55
C GLY A 82 0.21 -9.17 19.71
N GLY A 83 -0.86 -9.73 20.25
CA GLY A 83 -1.82 -10.56 19.55
C GLY A 83 -1.17 -11.53 18.56
N MET A 84 -1.83 -11.73 17.42
CA MET A 84 -1.32 -12.60 16.36
C MET A 84 0.01 -12.09 15.74
N LEU A 85 0.28 -10.78 15.75
CA LEU A 85 1.55 -10.23 15.24
C LEU A 85 2.76 -10.68 16.06
N GLY A 86 2.59 -10.95 17.34
CA GLY A 86 3.64 -11.51 18.19
C GLY A 86 4.13 -12.88 17.75
N THR A 87 3.35 -13.63 17.00
CA THR A 87 3.70 -14.97 16.49
C THR A 87 4.49 -14.93 15.16
N PHE A 88 4.49 -13.79 14.46
CA PHE A 88 5.25 -13.65 13.22
C PHE A 88 6.75 -13.49 13.50
N SER A 89 7.57 -14.21 12.75
CA SER A 89 9.03 -14.12 12.85
C SER A 89 9.62 -12.83 12.26
N SER A 90 8.84 -12.09 11.47
CA SER A 90 9.28 -10.84 10.84
C SER A 90 9.51 -9.73 11.85
N LYS A 91 10.73 -9.20 11.89
CA LYS A 91 11.06 -8.03 12.72
C LYS A 91 10.30 -6.77 12.32
N ALA A 92 9.87 -6.67 11.07
CA ALA A 92 9.09 -5.53 10.56
C ALA A 92 7.69 -5.43 11.17
N LEU A 93 7.16 -6.54 11.71
CA LEU A 93 5.82 -6.63 12.30
C LEU A 93 5.83 -6.63 13.84
N LYS A 94 6.94 -6.23 14.48
CA LYS A 94 7.09 -6.28 15.95
C LYS A 94 6.74 -4.96 16.63
N GLY A 95 5.65 -4.32 16.26
CA GLY A 95 5.13 -3.18 17.02
C GLY A 95 5.92 -1.87 16.87
N ASN A 96 6.67 -1.73 15.79
CA ASN A 96 7.48 -0.53 15.52
C ASN A 96 6.80 0.42 14.52
N GLY A 97 5.50 0.27 14.30
CA GLY A 97 4.76 1.01 13.29
C GLY A 97 5.09 0.59 11.86
N ILE A 98 4.91 1.51 10.91
CA ILE A 98 5.23 1.35 9.50
C ILE A 98 6.37 2.31 9.15
N LEU A 99 7.38 1.86 8.42
CA LEU A 99 8.57 2.66 8.08
C LEU A 99 9.29 3.25 9.32
N GLY A 100 9.21 2.60 10.46
CA GLY A 100 9.73 3.10 11.73
C GLY A 100 8.97 4.28 12.31
N LYS A 101 7.74 4.53 11.85
CA LYS A 101 6.86 5.62 12.26
C LYS A 101 5.59 5.09 12.91
N LYS A 102 5.02 5.82 13.86
CA LYS A 102 3.73 5.50 14.45
C LYS A 102 2.64 5.49 13.39
N VAL A 103 1.74 4.51 13.44
CA VAL A 103 0.59 4.42 12.54
C VAL A 103 -0.58 5.17 13.15
N ALA A 104 -1.09 6.15 12.41
CA ALA A 104 -2.38 6.77 12.63
C ALA A 104 -3.36 6.35 11.53
N TYR A 105 -4.63 6.58 11.74
CA TYR A 105 -5.64 6.35 10.70
C TYR A 105 -6.72 7.42 10.73
N VAL A 106 -7.36 7.56 9.58
CA VAL A 106 -8.58 8.34 9.38
C VAL A 106 -9.65 7.45 8.78
N THR A 107 -10.91 7.78 9.02
CA THR A 107 -12.02 6.97 8.55
C THR A 107 -12.93 7.75 7.61
N GLY A 108 -13.57 7.05 6.69
CA GLY A 108 -14.62 7.57 5.82
C GLY A 108 -15.81 6.64 5.79
N ASP A 109 -16.99 7.20 5.62
CA ASP A 109 -18.22 6.44 5.41
C ASP A 109 -18.51 6.39 3.90
N THR A 110 -18.43 5.21 3.31
CA THR A 110 -18.74 5.01 1.89
C THR A 110 -20.24 4.97 1.64
N GLN A 111 -21.06 4.76 2.67
CA GLN A 111 -22.52 4.56 2.55
C GLN A 111 -22.90 3.47 1.55
N THR A 112 -21.96 2.59 1.20
CA THR A 112 -22.07 1.62 0.08
C THR A 112 -22.34 2.31 -1.27
N LYS A 113 -21.92 3.58 -1.43
CA LYS A 113 -22.12 4.41 -2.63
C LYS A 113 -20.79 4.89 -3.20
N SER A 114 -20.60 4.76 -4.50
CA SER A 114 -19.37 5.13 -5.19
C SER A 114 -19.02 6.61 -5.02
N ASP A 115 -20.00 7.51 -5.07
CA ASP A 115 -19.74 8.96 -4.95
C ASP A 115 -19.30 9.35 -3.53
N ALA A 116 -19.95 8.80 -2.50
CA ALA A 116 -19.57 9.02 -1.10
C ALA A 116 -18.17 8.46 -0.83
N ALA A 117 -17.86 7.28 -1.36
CA ALA A 117 -16.56 6.65 -1.25
C ALA A 117 -15.45 7.47 -1.91
N ARG A 118 -15.68 8.00 -3.12
CA ARG A 118 -14.74 8.89 -3.81
C ARG A 118 -14.50 10.19 -3.03
N ALA A 119 -15.56 10.80 -2.52
CA ALA A 119 -15.46 12.05 -1.77
C ALA A 119 -14.66 11.86 -0.46
N SER A 120 -14.92 10.77 0.28
CA SER A 120 -14.18 10.46 1.50
C SER A 120 -12.73 10.09 1.23
N ALA A 121 -12.44 9.26 0.22
CA ALA A 121 -11.09 8.91 -0.19
C ALA A 121 -10.28 10.15 -0.61
N LYS A 122 -10.87 11.01 -1.44
CA LYS A 122 -10.23 12.27 -1.85
C LYS A 122 -9.86 13.14 -0.64
N ARG A 123 -10.76 13.29 0.33
CA ARG A 123 -10.47 14.02 1.56
C ARG A 123 -9.31 13.41 2.33
N MET A 124 -9.30 12.09 2.51
CA MET A 124 -8.23 11.37 3.21
C MET A 124 -6.87 11.59 2.55
N ILE A 125 -6.82 11.57 1.22
CA ILE A 125 -5.59 11.78 0.46
C ILE A 125 -5.14 13.24 0.57
N GLU A 126 -6.01 14.18 0.22
CA GLU A 126 -5.63 15.59 0.03
C GLU A 126 -5.51 16.37 1.34
N LYS A 127 -6.31 16.04 2.36
CA LYS A 127 -6.35 16.79 3.62
C LYS A 127 -5.71 16.05 4.78
N ASP A 128 -5.91 14.76 4.85
CA ASP A 128 -5.48 13.95 6.00
C ASP A 128 -4.12 13.28 5.75
N GLY A 129 -3.57 13.37 4.53
CA GLY A 129 -2.26 12.84 4.18
C GLY A 129 -2.17 11.32 4.21
N ALA A 130 -3.27 10.63 3.93
CA ALA A 130 -3.26 9.17 3.87
C ALA A 130 -2.35 8.68 2.75
N ILE A 131 -1.49 7.72 3.07
CA ILE A 131 -0.56 7.09 2.11
C ILE A 131 -1.14 5.83 1.47
N MET A 132 -2.23 5.34 2.01
CA MET A 132 -2.93 4.15 1.54
C MET A 132 -4.41 4.26 1.92
N ILE A 133 -5.27 3.85 1.03
CA ILE A 133 -6.71 3.72 1.29
C ILE A 133 -7.08 2.23 1.25
N THR A 134 -7.80 1.77 2.24
CA THR A 134 -8.33 0.40 2.30
C THR A 134 -9.80 0.40 2.72
N GLY A 135 -10.50 -0.69 2.45
CA GLY A 135 -11.93 -0.85 2.72
C GLY A 135 -12.75 -0.98 1.44
N GLY A 136 -14.01 -0.74 1.55
CA GLY A 136 -14.93 -0.80 0.42
C GLY A 136 -15.56 -2.16 0.18
N SER A 137 -16.39 -2.63 1.07
CA SER A 137 -17.12 -3.92 1.06
C SER A 137 -17.95 -4.19 -0.22
N SER A 138 -17.96 -3.25 -1.16
CA SER A 138 -18.66 -3.34 -2.44
C SER A 138 -17.69 -3.18 -3.60
N SER A 139 -17.76 -4.08 -4.59
CA SER A 139 -16.93 -4.03 -5.80
C SER A 139 -17.12 -2.72 -6.57
N GLY A 140 -18.34 -2.18 -6.65
CA GLY A 140 -18.61 -0.90 -7.31
C GLY A 140 -17.92 0.27 -6.60
N VAL A 141 -17.87 0.25 -5.28
CA VAL A 141 -17.14 1.23 -4.45
C VAL A 141 -15.63 1.09 -4.67
N ALA A 142 -15.11 -0.13 -4.62
CA ALA A 142 -13.68 -0.41 -4.80
C ALA A 142 -13.20 0.10 -6.17
N ILE A 143 -13.90 -0.23 -7.25
CA ILE A 143 -13.57 0.24 -8.62
C ILE A 143 -13.59 1.77 -8.69
N ALA A 144 -14.58 2.42 -8.06
CA ALA A 144 -14.70 3.87 -8.09
C ALA A 144 -13.54 4.58 -7.36
N VAL A 145 -12.99 3.99 -6.30
CA VAL A 145 -11.89 4.55 -5.51
C VAL A 145 -10.53 4.21 -6.13
N GLN A 146 -10.39 3.05 -6.76
CA GLN A 146 -9.11 2.58 -7.34
C GLN A 146 -8.50 3.59 -8.32
N GLY A 147 -9.29 4.12 -9.27
CA GLY A 147 -8.80 5.11 -10.21
C GLY A 147 -8.32 6.38 -9.52
N LEU A 148 -9.05 6.85 -8.51
CA LEU A 148 -8.65 8.02 -7.72
C LEU A 148 -7.32 7.80 -6.98
N CYS A 149 -7.13 6.62 -6.38
CA CYS A 149 -5.90 6.28 -5.68
C CYS A 149 -4.72 6.16 -6.66
N GLN A 150 -4.93 5.55 -7.82
CA GLN A 150 -3.92 5.43 -8.87
C GLN A 150 -3.47 6.81 -9.38
N ASP A 151 -4.43 7.70 -9.66
CA ASP A 151 -4.13 9.07 -10.15
C ASP A 151 -3.38 9.89 -9.09
N ALA A 152 -3.63 9.62 -7.82
CA ALA A 152 -2.98 10.30 -6.69
C ALA A 152 -1.68 9.64 -6.24
N GLY A 153 -1.30 8.47 -6.74
CA GLY A 153 -0.12 7.74 -6.29
C GLY A 153 -0.24 7.22 -4.84
N VAL A 154 -1.42 6.73 -4.45
CA VAL A 154 -1.75 6.26 -3.10
C VAL A 154 -2.19 4.80 -3.12
#